data_fa9c6d84ee893f4b75ff1cc84ded9c29
#
_entry.id   fa9c6d84ee893f4b75ff1cc84ded9c29
#
_cell.length_a   1.000
_cell.length_b   1.000
_cell.length_c   1.000
_cell.angle_alpha   90.00
_cell.angle_beta   90.00
_cell.angle_gamma   90.00
#
_symmetry.space_group_name_H-M   'P 1'
#
loop_
_entity.id
_entity.type
_entity.pdbx_description
1 polymer ?
#
loop_
_entity_poly.entity_id
_entity_poly.type
_entity_poly.pdbx_seq_one_letter_code
_entity_poly.pdbx_strand_id
1 'polypeptide(L)'
;MADRDRPLLAVLFDADNVPAKYADAILREVTSIGEPALRRVYGDWTSGRLKAWSERILELGLVAHQDTSNTTGKNASDIGLVIDAMDILHGGRFDGFVIVSSDSDFTALANRLREDGLTVIGIGEAKAPEALRNVCNRFILIENLIGEPQPAKGRAKADDALSLIEGAMDKIDQDDDWYALGQIGQAIQNAHPDFDTRTYGHRKLSALVDALKGVETRKQGNQLMMRLKRAG
;
A
#
# COMPACT_ATOMS: atom_id res chain seq x y z
N MET A 1 -15.40 10.84 18.18
CA MET A 1 -14.07 10.25 17.93
C MET A 1 -13.05 11.01 18.75
N ALA A 2 -12.16 10.33 19.47
CA ALA A 2 -11.06 11.00 20.16
C ALA A 2 -10.15 11.63 19.11
N ASP A 3 -9.74 12.87 19.34
CA ASP A 3 -8.73 13.57 18.52
C ASP A 3 -7.40 12.84 18.70
N ARG A 4 -7.11 11.89 17.80
CA ARG A 4 -5.88 11.11 17.83
C ARG A 4 -4.92 11.67 16.78
N ASP A 5 -3.70 11.93 17.17
CA ASP A 5 -2.66 12.44 16.27
C ASP A 5 -2.33 11.47 15.11
N ARG A 6 -2.70 10.18 15.23
CA ARG A 6 -2.41 9.13 14.25
C ARG A 6 -3.62 8.20 14.05
N PRO A 7 -3.89 7.76 12.80
CA PRO A 7 -4.98 6.84 12.53
C PRO A 7 -4.74 5.48 13.17
N LEU A 8 -5.82 4.90 13.72
CA LEU A 8 -5.83 3.56 14.30
C LEU A 8 -6.11 2.54 13.20
N LEU A 9 -5.19 1.61 12.98
CA LEU A 9 -5.23 0.67 11.87
C LEU A 9 -5.47 -0.77 12.34
N ALA A 10 -6.33 -1.48 11.63
CA ALA A 10 -6.48 -2.93 11.71
C ALA A 10 -5.64 -3.58 10.61
N VAL A 11 -4.65 -4.40 11.00
CA VAL A 11 -3.72 -5.04 10.07
C VAL A 11 -4.04 -6.53 9.98
N LEU A 12 -4.40 -6.99 8.78
CA LEU A 12 -4.85 -8.33 8.49
C LEU A 12 -3.87 -8.98 7.49
N PHE A 13 -3.14 -9.99 7.95
CA PHE A 13 -2.16 -10.72 7.14
C PHE A 13 -2.78 -12.02 6.61
N ASP A 14 -2.71 -12.22 5.32
CA ASP A 14 -2.96 -13.47 4.64
C ASP A 14 -1.67 -14.29 4.61
N ALA A 15 -1.52 -15.23 5.54
CA ALA A 15 -0.29 -16.01 5.69
C ALA A 15 -0.07 -17.04 4.58
N ASP A 16 -1.12 -17.44 3.88
CA ASP A 16 -1.02 -18.39 2.77
C ASP A 16 -0.42 -17.72 1.51
N ASN A 17 -0.63 -16.41 1.36
CA ASN A 17 -0.13 -15.62 0.22
C ASN A 17 1.13 -14.81 0.52
N VAL A 18 1.40 -14.47 1.79
CA VAL A 18 2.51 -13.60 2.15
C VAL A 18 3.55 -14.34 2.99
N PRO A 19 4.82 -14.40 2.55
CA PRO A 19 5.90 -15.01 3.32
C PRO A 19 6.18 -14.27 4.63
N ALA A 20 6.31 -15.03 5.73
CA ALA A 20 6.55 -14.51 7.09
C ALA A 20 7.80 -13.61 7.21
N LYS A 21 8.80 -13.81 6.36
CA LYS A 21 10.04 -13.01 6.34
C LYS A 21 9.80 -11.52 6.09
N TYR A 22 8.65 -11.15 5.51
CA TYR A 22 8.29 -9.76 5.21
C TYR A 22 7.53 -9.06 6.34
N ALA A 23 7.03 -9.81 7.33
CA ALA A 23 6.13 -9.29 8.35
C ALA A 23 6.72 -8.09 9.11
N ASP A 24 8.00 -8.14 9.48
CA ASP A 24 8.67 -7.06 10.19
C ASP A 24 8.81 -5.78 9.33
N ALA A 25 9.20 -5.90 8.06
CA ALA A 25 9.27 -4.76 7.14
C ALA A 25 7.90 -4.14 6.90
N ILE A 26 6.86 -4.96 6.77
CA ILE A 26 5.48 -4.53 6.60
C ILE A 26 4.99 -3.77 7.84
N LEU A 27 5.21 -4.31 9.04
CA LEU A 27 4.80 -3.62 10.28
C LEU A 27 5.53 -2.30 10.49
N ARG A 28 6.82 -2.20 10.13
CA ARG A 28 7.54 -0.92 10.16
C ARG A 28 6.92 0.11 9.23
N GLU A 29 6.57 -0.29 8.00
CA GLU A 29 5.89 0.60 7.06
C GLU A 29 4.53 1.05 7.60
N VAL A 30 3.70 0.12 8.09
CA VAL A 30 2.40 0.44 8.67
C VAL A 30 2.54 1.39 9.86
N THR A 31 3.53 1.14 10.73
CA THR A 31 3.81 2.01 11.88
C THR A 31 4.21 3.43 11.44
N SER A 32 4.78 3.62 10.26
CA SER A 32 5.06 4.96 9.72
C SER A 32 3.80 5.72 9.30
N ILE A 33 2.73 4.98 8.96
CA ILE A 33 1.46 5.53 8.46
C ILE A 33 0.47 5.78 9.63
N GLY A 34 0.34 4.81 10.54
CA GLY A 34 -0.62 4.86 11.63
C GLY A 34 -0.24 3.96 12.80
N GLU A 35 -1.15 3.81 13.75
CA GLU A 35 -1.03 2.89 14.89
C GLU A 35 -1.60 1.52 14.50
N PRO A 36 -0.78 0.44 14.35
CA PRO A 36 -1.27 -0.90 14.08
C PRO A 36 -1.82 -1.56 15.34
N ALA A 37 -2.98 -1.07 15.82
CA ALA A 37 -3.55 -1.45 17.11
C ALA A 37 -4.17 -2.86 17.12
N LEU A 38 -4.56 -3.36 15.94
CA LEU A 38 -4.98 -4.75 15.76
C LEU A 38 -4.07 -5.38 14.70
N ARG A 39 -3.50 -6.55 15.02
CA ARG A 39 -2.56 -7.26 14.14
C ARG A 39 -2.91 -8.74 14.14
N ARG A 40 -3.58 -9.21 13.08
CA ARG A 40 -4.06 -10.58 12.93
C ARG A 40 -3.44 -11.27 11.72
N VAL A 41 -3.20 -12.57 11.84
CA VAL A 41 -2.62 -13.40 10.78
C VAL A 41 -3.56 -14.58 10.55
N TYR A 42 -4.03 -14.74 9.33
CA TYR A 42 -4.98 -15.77 8.93
C TYR A 42 -4.27 -16.85 8.12
N GLY A 43 -4.60 -18.09 8.37
CA GLY A 43 -4.03 -19.20 7.62
C GLY A 43 -4.38 -20.56 8.22
N ASP A 44 -4.05 -21.62 7.48
CA ASP A 44 -4.19 -22.99 7.96
C ASP A 44 -2.95 -23.45 8.73
N TRP A 45 -2.99 -23.27 10.05
CA TRP A 45 -1.89 -23.62 10.97
C TRP A 45 -1.69 -25.13 11.14
N THR A 46 -2.65 -25.96 10.68
CA THR A 46 -2.58 -27.43 10.81
C THR A 46 -1.69 -28.04 9.73
N SER A 47 -1.47 -27.35 8.63
CA SER A 47 -0.75 -27.85 7.45
C SER A 47 0.76 -27.93 7.58
N GLY A 48 1.35 -27.36 8.63
CA GLY A 48 2.80 -27.23 8.81
C GLY A 48 3.51 -26.29 7.83
N ARG A 49 2.80 -25.78 6.82
CA ARG A 49 3.35 -24.83 5.83
C ARG A 49 3.66 -23.47 6.43
N LEU A 50 2.95 -23.09 7.48
CA LEU A 50 3.06 -21.79 8.14
C LEU A 50 4.04 -21.78 9.34
N LYS A 51 4.94 -22.76 9.43
CA LYS A 51 5.93 -22.85 10.53
C LYS A 51 6.74 -21.54 10.68
N ALA A 52 7.17 -20.94 9.58
CA ALA A 52 7.91 -19.68 9.62
C ALA A 52 7.08 -18.51 10.19
N TRP A 53 5.76 -18.54 10.07
CA TRP A 53 4.86 -17.56 10.70
C TRP A 53 4.77 -17.78 12.21
N SER A 54 4.81 -19.02 12.70
CA SER A 54 4.68 -19.30 14.14
C SER A 54 5.75 -18.58 14.97
N GLU A 55 6.98 -18.49 14.46
CA GLU A 55 8.06 -17.75 15.11
C GLU A 55 7.79 -16.22 15.07
N ARG A 56 7.40 -15.69 13.90
CA ARG A 56 7.13 -14.26 13.71
C ARG A 56 5.93 -13.76 14.51
N ILE A 57 4.89 -14.59 14.68
CA ILE A 57 3.72 -14.27 15.49
C ILE A 57 4.12 -13.93 16.92
N LEU A 58 4.99 -14.74 17.53
CA LEU A 58 5.48 -14.49 18.88
C LEU A 58 6.39 -13.27 18.96
N GLU A 59 7.35 -13.14 18.04
CA GLU A 59 8.31 -12.03 18.02
C GLU A 59 7.65 -10.67 17.81
N LEU A 60 6.64 -10.61 16.97
CA LEU A 60 6.00 -9.36 16.55
C LEU A 60 4.68 -9.08 17.29
N GLY A 61 4.28 -9.96 18.23
CA GLY A 61 3.04 -9.81 18.97
C GLY A 61 1.79 -9.81 18.09
N LEU A 62 1.79 -10.70 17.08
CA LEU A 62 0.64 -10.92 16.21
C LEU A 62 -0.33 -11.92 16.83
N VAL A 63 -1.58 -11.89 16.39
CA VAL A 63 -2.60 -12.86 16.82
C VAL A 63 -2.91 -13.77 15.64
N ALA A 64 -2.64 -15.08 15.80
CA ALA A 64 -3.00 -16.09 14.83
C ALA A 64 -4.50 -16.39 14.86
N HIS A 65 -5.14 -16.39 13.71
CA HIS A 65 -6.49 -16.89 13.51
C HIS A 65 -6.44 -18.19 12.73
N GLN A 66 -7.03 -19.23 13.30
CA GLN A 66 -7.15 -20.53 12.65
C GLN A 66 -8.44 -20.58 11.86
N ASP A 67 -8.33 -20.81 10.57
CA ASP A 67 -9.46 -21.15 9.75
C ASP A 67 -9.39 -22.62 9.34
N THR A 68 -10.34 -23.38 9.85
CA THR A 68 -10.42 -24.82 9.56
C THR A 68 -11.17 -25.01 8.23
N SER A 69 -10.46 -25.38 7.18
CA SER A 69 -11.10 -25.85 5.96
C SER A 69 -11.69 -27.25 6.19
N ASN A 70 -13.01 -27.37 6.17
CA ASN A 70 -13.68 -28.67 6.15
C ASN A 70 -13.53 -29.42 4.82
N THR A 71 -12.90 -28.81 3.84
CA THR A 71 -12.59 -29.38 2.51
C THR A 71 -11.18 -29.02 2.11
N THR A 72 -10.36 -30.03 1.81
CA THR A 72 -8.99 -29.86 1.30
C THR A 72 -8.99 -28.91 0.09
N GLY A 73 -8.38 -27.73 0.24
CA GLY A 73 -7.88 -26.93 -0.88
C GLY A 73 -8.65 -25.70 -1.31
N LYS A 74 -9.54 -25.08 -0.50
CA LYS A 74 -10.20 -23.84 -0.96
C LYS A 74 -10.45 -22.82 0.17
N ASN A 75 -9.86 -21.63 0.05
CA ASN A 75 -10.30 -20.30 0.54
C ASN A 75 -10.91 -20.20 1.95
N ALA A 76 -10.62 -21.12 2.88
CA ALA A 76 -11.19 -21.03 4.22
C ALA A 76 -10.55 -19.87 5.01
N SER A 77 -9.24 -19.68 4.88
CA SER A 77 -8.50 -18.56 5.48
C SER A 77 -8.97 -17.22 4.96
N ASP A 78 -9.29 -17.14 3.65
CA ASP A 78 -9.78 -15.91 3.02
C ASP A 78 -11.17 -15.54 3.54
N ILE A 79 -12.05 -16.55 3.67
CA ILE A 79 -13.41 -16.34 4.22
C ILE A 79 -13.32 -15.90 5.69
N GLY A 80 -12.47 -16.52 6.49
CA GLY A 80 -12.27 -16.15 7.89
C GLY A 80 -11.75 -14.72 8.03
N LEU A 81 -10.77 -14.34 7.22
CA LEU A 81 -10.27 -12.96 7.17
C LEU A 81 -11.38 -11.97 6.82
N VAL A 82 -12.21 -12.29 5.81
CA VAL A 82 -13.33 -11.42 5.37
C VAL A 82 -14.37 -11.27 6.48
N ILE A 83 -14.79 -12.37 7.12
CA ILE A 83 -15.78 -12.33 8.21
C ILE A 83 -15.26 -11.48 9.37
N ASP A 84 -14.03 -11.73 9.80
CA ASP A 84 -13.42 -11.00 10.90
C ASP A 84 -13.21 -9.52 10.56
N ALA A 85 -12.83 -9.19 9.32
CA ALA A 85 -12.75 -7.81 8.85
C ALA A 85 -14.10 -7.09 8.95
N MET A 86 -15.21 -7.77 8.63
CA MET A 86 -16.56 -7.21 8.75
C MET A 86 -16.96 -7.02 10.21
N ASP A 87 -16.60 -7.94 11.11
CA ASP A 87 -16.84 -7.79 12.55
C ASP A 87 -16.04 -6.60 13.13
N ILE A 88 -14.78 -6.46 12.73
CA ILE A 88 -13.92 -5.34 13.09
C ILE A 88 -14.51 -4.01 12.59
N LEU A 89 -15.00 -3.98 11.35
CA LEU A 89 -15.66 -2.82 10.75
C LEU A 89 -16.86 -2.38 11.57
N HIS A 90 -17.77 -3.31 11.90
CA HIS A 90 -18.98 -3.02 12.66
C HIS A 90 -18.65 -2.59 14.11
N GLY A 91 -17.49 -2.96 14.64
CA GLY A 91 -16.99 -2.48 15.92
C GLY A 91 -16.68 -0.98 15.97
N GLY A 92 -16.53 -0.32 14.83
CA GLY A 92 -16.40 1.14 14.67
C GLY A 92 -15.18 1.77 15.37
N ARG A 93 -14.10 0.99 15.61
CA ARG A 93 -12.95 1.42 16.41
C ARG A 93 -11.78 1.95 15.59
N PHE A 94 -11.69 1.56 14.33
CA PHE A 94 -10.52 1.78 13.48
C PHE A 94 -10.79 2.86 12.43
N ASP A 95 -9.76 3.63 12.10
CA ASP A 95 -9.80 4.66 11.06
C ASP A 95 -9.47 4.08 9.69
N GLY A 96 -8.88 2.87 9.66
CA GLY A 96 -8.53 2.20 8.43
C GLY A 96 -8.10 0.74 8.61
N PHE A 97 -7.99 0.07 7.46
CA PHE A 97 -7.55 -1.31 7.34
C PHE A 97 -6.28 -1.41 6.50
N VAL A 98 -5.40 -2.32 6.90
CA VAL A 98 -4.27 -2.76 6.09
C VAL A 98 -4.49 -4.21 5.72
N ILE A 99 -4.73 -4.48 4.44
CA ILE A 99 -4.89 -5.84 3.88
C ILE A 99 -3.54 -6.25 3.30
N VAL A 100 -2.94 -7.27 3.89
CA VAL A 100 -1.63 -7.76 3.48
C VAL A 100 -1.81 -9.05 2.68
N SER A 101 -2.03 -8.90 1.39
CA SER A 101 -2.21 -9.99 0.42
C SER A 101 -1.99 -9.49 -1.02
N SER A 102 -1.74 -10.42 -1.93
CA SER A 102 -1.70 -10.19 -3.38
C SER A 102 -2.90 -10.86 -4.10
N ASP A 103 -3.87 -11.36 -3.34
CA ASP A 103 -5.00 -12.09 -3.90
C ASP A 103 -6.14 -11.16 -4.31
N SER A 104 -6.65 -11.36 -5.54
CA SER A 104 -7.79 -10.61 -6.09
C SER A 104 -9.10 -10.82 -5.32
N ASP A 105 -9.24 -11.91 -4.58
CA ASP A 105 -10.45 -12.25 -3.85
C ASP A 105 -10.76 -11.22 -2.75
N PHE A 106 -9.75 -10.49 -2.27
CA PHE A 106 -9.93 -9.38 -1.33
C PHE A 106 -10.38 -8.06 -1.96
N THR A 107 -10.53 -7.98 -3.29
CA THR A 107 -11.00 -6.76 -3.97
C THR A 107 -12.39 -6.33 -3.47
N ALA A 108 -13.31 -7.29 -3.30
CA ALA A 108 -14.66 -7.02 -2.79
C ALA A 108 -14.63 -6.52 -1.34
N LEU A 109 -13.78 -7.10 -0.48
CA LEU A 109 -13.58 -6.64 0.89
C LEU A 109 -13.06 -5.20 0.91
N ALA A 110 -12.02 -4.90 0.13
CA ALA A 110 -11.45 -3.56 0.06
C ALA A 110 -12.47 -2.50 -0.39
N ASN A 111 -13.31 -2.83 -1.39
CA ASN A 111 -14.43 -1.97 -1.80
C ASN A 111 -15.40 -1.73 -0.65
N ARG A 112 -15.83 -2.79 0.03
CA ARG A 112 -16.82 -2.71 1.11
C ARG A 112 -16.33 -1.84 2.27
N LEU A 113 -15.06 -1.97 2.67
CA LEU A 113 -14.45 -1.15 3.71
C LEU A 113 -14.41 0.34 3.31
N ARG A 114 -14.11 0.62 2.03
CA ARG A 114 -14.11 2.00 1.51
C ARG A 114 -15.51 2.62 1.41
N GLU A 115 -16.53 1.82 1.08
CA GLU A 115 -17.93 2.26 1.08
C GLU A 115 -18.38 2.75 2.46
N ASP A 116 -17.86 2.16 3.54
CA ASP A 116 -18.07 2.62 4.92
C ASP A 116 -17.19 3.82 5.31
N GLY A 117 -16.44 4.39 4.38
CA GLY A 117 -15.63 5.59 4.59
C GLY A 117 -14.27 5.35 5.25
N LEU A 118 -13.82 4.10 5.36
CA LEU A 118 -12.54 3.77 5.97
C LEU A 118 -11.39 3.85 4.96
N THR A 119 -10.20 4.19 5.46
CA THR A 119 -8.99 4.12 4.65
C THR A 119 -8.55 2.67 4.49
N VAL A 120 -8.37 2.23 3.23
CA VAL A 120 -7.87 0.89 2.91
C VAL A 120 -6.48 0.99 2.28
N ILE A 121 -5.50 0.35 2.94
CA ILE A 121 -4.13 0.22 2.47
C ILE A 121 -3.90 -1.24 2.09
N GLY A 122 -3.58 -1.50 0.83
CA GLY A 122 -3.11 -2.80 0.37
C GLY A 122 -1.60 -2.90 0.50
N ILE A 123 -1.10 -4.04 0.93
CA ILE A 123 0.34 -4.37 0.88
C ILE A 123 0.48 -5.75 0.26
N GLY A 124 1.16 -5.83 -0.87
CA GLY A 124 1.31 -7.08 -1.62
C GLY A 124 2.50 -7.07 -2.57
N GLU A 125 2.73 -8.19 -3.22
CA GLU A 125 3.79 -8.32 -4.22
C GLU A 125 3.38 -7.66 -5.55
N ALA A 126 4.36 -7.37 -6.42
CA ALA A 126 4.14 -6.76 -7.73
C ALA A 126 3.22 -7.58 -8.67
N LYS A 127 3.03 -8.88 -8.38
CA LYS A 127 2.08 -9.76 -9.09
C LYS A 127 0.61 -9.48 -8.73
N ALA A 128 0.33 -8.70 -7.67
CA ALA A 128 -1.04 -8.38 -7.28
C ALA A 128 -1.83 -7.77 -8.46
N PRO A 129 -3.06 -8.25 -8.74
CA PRO A 129 -3.86 -7.74 -9.84
C PRO A 129 -4.14 -6.25 -9.72
N GLU A 130 -4.22 -5.58 -10.85
CA GLU A 130 -4.50 -4.14 -10.92
C GLU A 130 -5.83 -3.78 -10.24
N ALA A 131 -6.84 -4.65 -10.35
CA ALA A 131 -8.13 -4.46 -9.69
C ALA A 131 -7.99 -4.31 -8.17
N LEU A 132 -7.18 -5.16 -7.51
CA LEU A 132 -6.91 -5.05 -6.07
C LEU A 132 -6.12 -3.78 -5.74
N ARG A 133 -5.14 -3.42 -6.57
CA ARG A 133 -4.33 -2.20 -6.35
C ARG A 133 -5.16 -0.94 -6.45
N ASN A 134 -6.02 -0.85 -7.48
CA ASN A 134 -6.81 0.34 -7.76
C ASN A 134 -7.97 0.55 -6.79
N VAL A 135 -8.47 -0.52 -6.15
CA VAL A 135 -9.53 -0.38 -5.14
C VAL A 135 -9.02 0.18 -3.82
N CYS A 136 -7.75 0.05 -3.50
CA CYS A 136 -7.16 0.61 -2.28
C CYS A 136 -6.99 2.13 -2.37
N ASN A 137 -7.02 2.83 -1.23
CA ASN A 137 -6.60 4.24 -1.17
C ASN A 137 -5.09 4.38 -1.40
N ARG A 138 -4.33 3.35 -0.99
CA ARG A 138 -2.91 3.21 -1.24
C ARG A 138 -2.57 1.74 -1.37
N PHE A 139 -1.69 1.38 -2.32
CA PHE A 139 -1.15 0.04 -2.45
C PHE A 139 0.38 0.09 -2.38
N ILE A 140 0.97 -0.69 -1.49
CA ILE A 140 2.42 -0.69 -1.23
C ILE A 140 2.99 -2.02 -1.70
N LEU A 141 3.98 -1.96 -2.59
CA LEU A 141 4.67 -3.15 -3.05
C LEU A 141 5.67 -3.64 -1.99
N ILE A 142 5.61 -4.92 -1.63
CA ILE A 142 6.53 -5.56 -0.68
C ILE A 142 7.97 -5.40 -1.13
N GLU A 143 8.24 -5.46 -2.43
CA GLU A 143 9.55 -5.28 -3.03
C GLU A 143 10.18 -3.92 -2.68
N ASN A 144 9.37 -2.89 -2.51
CA ASN A 144 9.83 -1.57 -2.09
C ASN A 144 10.21 -1.49 -0.60
N LEU A 145 9.72 -2.43 0.22
CA LEU A 145 9.98 -2.48 1.67
C LEU A 145 11.28 -3.19 2.01
N ILE A 146 11.64 -4.21 1.22
CA ILE A 146 12.76 -5.10 1.51
C ILE A 146 14.07 -4.65 0.87
N GLY A 147 14.03 -3.59 0.05
CA GLY A 147 15.22 -3.05 -0.60
C GLY A 147 15.88 -4.03 -1.58
N GLU A 148 15.20 -5.11 -1.95
CA GLU A 148 15.68 -5.98 -3.01
C GLU A 148 15.70 -5.19 -4.32
N PRO A 149 16.83 -5.18 -5.05
CA PRO A 149 16.85 -4.56 -6.37
C PRO A 149 15.84 -5.34 -7.22
N GLN A 150 14.76 -4.69 -7.63
CA GLN A 150 13.92 -5.28 -8.65
C GLN A 150 14.81 -5.62 -9.85
N PRO A 151 14.69 -6.81 -10.44
CA PRO A 151 15.46 -7.16 -11.63
C PRO A 151 15.21 -6.04 -12.66
N ALA A 152 16.24 -5.68 -13.42
CA ALA A 152 16.24 -4.55 -14.37
C ALA A 152 15.04 -4.53 -15.36
N LYS A 153 14.34 -5.66 -15.50
CA LYS A 153 13.07 -5.80 -16.26
C LYS A 153 11.82 -5.32 -15.50
N GLY A 154 11.88 -5.09 -14.17
CA GLY A 154 10.76 -4.65 -13.33
C GLY A 154 10.91 -3.23 -12.76
N ARG A 155 12.03 -2.56 -12.99
CA ARG A 155 12.16 -1.14 -12.65
C ARG A 155 11.37 -0.33 -13.66
N ALA A 156 10.34 0.36 -13.19
CA ALA A 156 9.67 1.36 -14.00
C ALA A 156 10.71 2.38 -14.51
N LYS A 157 10.62 2.75 -15.76
CA LYS A 157 11.57 3.68 -16.37
C LYS A 157 11.27 5.10 -15.90
N ALA A 158 12.28 5.96 -15.90
CA ALA A 158 12.10 7.38 -15.63
C ALA A 158 11.02 8.02 -16.53
N ASP A 159 10.91 7.55 -17.76
CA ASP A 159 9.89 7.99 -18.74
C ASP A 159 8.47 7.65 -18.27
N ASP A 160 8.27 6.48 -17.60
CA ASP A 160 6.96 6.11 -17.04
C ASP A 160 6.57 7.07 -15.91
N ALA A 161 7.53 7.47 -15.06
CA ALA A 161 7.30 8.46 -14.00
C ALA A 161 6.93 9.84 -14.58
N LEU A 162 7.58 10.25 -15.68
CA LEU A 162 7.28 11.51 -16.35
C LEU A 162 5.85 11.52 -16.87
N SER A 163 5.40 10.44 -17.52
CA SER A 163 4.03 10.32 -18.03
C SER A 163 2.98 10.39 -16.90
N LEU A 164 3.26 9.83 -15.72
CA LEU A 164 2.37 9.96 -14.56
C LEU A 164 2.30 11.40 -14.04
N ILE A 165 3.43 12.10 -14.04
CA ILE A 165 3.52 13.51 -13.64
C ILE A 165 2.74 14.39 -14.62
N GLU A 166 2.93 14.19 -15.93
CA GLU A 166 2.18 14.90 -16.99
C GLU A 166 0.68 14.69 -16.83
N GLY A 167 0.24 13.45 -16.69
CA GLY A 167 -1.18 13.13 -16.47
C GLY A 167 -1.75 13.66 -15.15
N ALA A 168 -0.92 13.91 -14.14
CA ALA A 168 -1.34 14.58 -12.90
C ALA A 168 -1.47 16.10 -13.10
N MET A 169 -0.53 16.71 -13.83
CA MET A 169 -0.59 18.16 -14.16
C MET A 169 -1.83 18.50 -14.97
N ASP A 170 -2.21 17.68 -15.95
CA ASP A 170 -3.41 17.85 -16.77
C ASP A 170 -4.71 17.85 -15.96
N LYS A 171 -4.70 17.25 -14.77
CA LYS A 171 -5.87 17.19 -13.86
C LYS A 171 -5.93 18.33 -12.86
N ILE A 172 -4.86 19.11 -12.73
CA ILE A 172 -4.80 20.26 -11.83
C ILE A 172 -5.20 21.49 -12.61
N ASP A 173 -6.37 22.05 -12.28
CA ASP A 173 -6.89 23.30 -12.89
C ASP A 173 -6.15 24.51 -12.30
N GLN A 174 -5.17 25.02 -13.05
CA GLN A 174 -4.44 26.25 -12.71
C GLN A 174 -3.84 26.93 -13.95
N ASP A 175 -3.73 28.25 -13.91
CA ASP A 175 -3.19 29.06 -15.01
C ASP A 175 -1.64 29.18 -14.99
N ASP A 176 -0.98 28.82 -13.88
CA ASP A 176 0.47 28.93 -13.72
C ASP A 176 1.17 27.69 -14.30
N ASP A 177 2.29 27.89 -15.00
CA ASP A 177 3.16 26.81 -15.50
C ASP A 177 3.89 26.07 -14.36
N TRP A 178 3.92 26.63 -13.14
CA TRP A 178 4.62 26.08 -11.98
C TRP A 178 3.67 25.43 -11.00
N TYR A 179 3.84 24.14 -10.79
CA TYR A 179 3.02 23.30 -9.91
C TYR A 179 3.74 23.02 -8.58
N ALA A 180 3.02 23.09 -7.48
CA ALA A 180 3.56 22.64 -6.20
C ALA A 180 3.75 21.12 -6.23
N LEU A 181 4.95 20.65 -5.89
CA LEU A 181 5.28 19.22 -5.93
C LEU A 181 4.36 18.37 -5.05
N GLY A 182 3.87 18.93 -3.94
CA GLY A 182 2.89 18.27 -3.08
C GLY A 182 1.56 18.02 -3.76
N GLN A 183 1.07 18.98 -4.57
CA GLN A 183 -0.17 18.82 -5.35
C GLN A 183 -0.02 17.73 -6.42
N ILE A 184 1.13 17.73 -7.12
CA ILE A 184 1.44 16.68 -8.10
C ILE A 184 1.46 15.30 -7.42
N GLY A 185 2.15 15.18 -6.27
CA GLY A 185 2.19 13.92 -5.52
C GLY A 185 0.81 13.42 -5.12
N GLN A 186 -0.06 14.32 -4.64
CA GLN A 186 -1.43 13.99 -4.27
C GLN A 186 -2.27 13.58 -5.49
N ALA A 187 -2.14 14.29 -6.61
CA ALA A 187 -2.87 13.98 -7.84
C ALA A 187 -2.45 12.62 -8.41
N ILE A 188 -1.14 12.31 -8.41
CA ILE A 188 -0.65 10.98 -8.81
C ILE A 188 -1.22 9.90 -7.88
N GLN A 189 -1.13 10.08 -6.55
CA GLN A 189 -1.59 9.08 -5.58
C GLN A 189 -3.10 8.81 -5.71
N ASN A 190 -3.89 9.84 -5.99
CA ASN A 190 -5.33 9.69 -6.20
C ASN A 190 -5.67 8.91 -7.48
N ALA A 191 -4.86 9.05 -8.53
CA ALA A 191 -5.07 8.37 -9.80
C ALA A 191 -4.41 6.98 -9.86
N HIS A 192 -3.32 6.80 -9.14
CA HIS A 192 -2.47 5.60 -9.12
C HIS A 192 -2.13 5.26 -7.66
N PRO A 193 -3.01 4.51 -6.96
CA PRO A 193 -2.82 4.18 -5.55
C PRO A 193 -1.54 3.40 -5.24
N ASP A 194 -0.99 2.72 -6.24
CA ASP A 194 0.26 1.95 -6.18
C ASP A 194 1.52 2.77 -6.54
N PHE A 195 1.36 4.07 -6.82
CA PHE A 195 2.52 4.92 -7.08
C PHE A 195 3.41 5.04 -5.85
N ASP A 196 4.68 4.66 -6.02
CA ASP A 196 5.72 4.78 -5.00
C ASP A 196 7.04 5.16 -5.65
N THR A 197 7.68 6.21 -5.17
CA THR A 197 8.96 6.69 -5.72
C THR A 197 10.08 5.66 -5.59
N ARG A 198 9.97 4.72 -4.63
CA ARG A 198 10.91 3.61 -4.45
C ARG A 198 10.91 2.66 -5.64
N THR A 199 9.78 2.50 -6.34
CA THR A 199 9.68 1.74 -7.60
C THR A 199 10.61 2.28 -8.68
N TYR A 200 10.88 3.60 -8.65
CA TYR A 200 11.78 4.30 -9.57
C TYR A 200 13.20 4.47 -9.00
N GLY A 201 13.48 3.90 -7.83
CA GLY A 201 14.79 3.96 -7.16
C GLY A 201 15.03 5.21 -6.32
N HIS A 202 13.99 5.99 -6.03
CA HIS A 202 14.10 7.22 -5.25
C HIS A 202 13.29 7.15 -3.96
N ARG A 203 13.82 7.71 -2.86
CA ARG A 203 13.14 7.73 -1.57
C ARG A 203 12.09 8.84 -1.43
N LYS A 204 12.17 9.88 -2.27
CA LYS A 204 11.32 11.06 -2.22
C LYS A 204 10.92 11.47 -3.64
N LEU A 205 9.73 12.03 -3.77
CA LEU A 205 9.24 12.57 -5.04
C LEU A 205 10.17 13.69 -5.57
N SER A 206 10.69 14.54 -4.70
CA SER A 206 11.66 15.57 -5.08
C SER A 206 12.90 14.99 -5.75
N ALA A 207 13.48 13.91 -5.19
CA ALA A 207 14.65 13.25 -5.76
C ALA A 207 14.34 12.54 -7.09
N LEU A 208 13.13 12.00 -7.24
CA LEU A 208 12.67 11.44 -8.50
C LEU A 208 12.56 12.53 -9.57
N VAL A 209 11.88 13.63 -9.26
CA VAL A 209 11.67 14.75 -10.19
C VAL A 209 12.98 15.41 -10.62
N ASP A 210 13.92 15.62 -9.67
CA ASP A 210 15.26 16.18 -9.98
C ASP A 210 16.08 15.28 -10.92
N ALA A 211 15.80 13.97 -10.95
CA ALA A 211 16.44 13.02 -11.84
C ALA A 211 15.83 12.97 -13.26
N LEU A 212 14.63 13.53 -13.46
CA LEU A 212 13.95 13.54 -14.75
C LEU A 212 14.49 14.64 -15.68
N LYS A 213 14.84 14.28 -16.92
CA LYS A 213 15.41 15.22 -17.90
C LYS A 213 14.42 16.27 -18.42
N GLY A 214 13.12 15.98 -18.37
CA GLY A 214 12.05 16.84 -18.90
C GLY A 214 11.48 17.85 -17.92
N VAL A 215 12.06 18.00 -16.73
CA VAL A 215 11.48 18.78 -15.63
C VAL A 215 12.45 19.86 -15.17
N GLU A 216 11.91 20.98 -14.71
CA GLU A 216 12.62 22.02 -13.96
C GLU A 216 12.03 22.14 -12.57
N THR A 217 12.87 22.37 -11.57
CA THR A 217 12.47 22.59 -10.19
C THR A 217 12.95 23.94 -9.66
N ARG A 218 12.18 24.58 -8.78
CA ARG A 218 12.60 25.77 -8.02
C ARG A 218 11.97 25.76 -6.63
N LYS A 219 12.63 26.40 -5.69
CA LYS A 219 12.03 26.69 -4.37
C LYS A 219 11.26 28.01 -4.41
N GLN A 220 10.05 28.01 -3.87
CA GLN A 220 9.24 29.20 -3.66
C GLN A 220 8.72 29.18 -2.21
N GLY A 221 9.34 29.97 -1.36
CA GLY A 221 9.12 29.88 0.09
C GLY A 221 9.52 28.50 0.64
N ASN A 222 8.58 27.84 1.33
CA ASN A 222 8.79 26.50 1.86
C ASN A 222 8.36 25.36 0.90
N GLN A 223 7.91 25.69 -0.30
CA GLN A 223 7.41 24.72 -1.27
C GLN A 223 8.42 24.50 -2.40
N LEU A 224 8.54 23.25 -2.82
CA LEU A 224 9.23 22.90 -4.06
C LEU A 224 8.21 22.95 -5.19
N MET A 225 8.51 23.78 -6.19
CA MET A 225 7.72 23.92 -7.41
C MET A 225 8.40 23.19 -8.55
N MET A 226 7.61 22.68 -9.48
CA MET A 226 8.10 22.05 -10.70
C MET A 226 7.34 22.52 -11.93
N ARG A 227 7.96 22.45 -13.10
CA ARG A 227 7.32 22.60 -14.42
C ARG A 227 7.96 21.68 -15.46
N LEU A 228 7.26 21.39 -16.52
CA LEU A 228 7.84 20.72 -17.69
C LEU A 228 8.72 21.73 -18.46
N LYS A 229 9.86 21.26 -18.93
CA LYS A 229 10.69 22.04 -19.86
C LYS A 229 9.94 22.20 -21.19
N ARG A 230 9.80 23.41 -21.65
CA ARG A 230 9.30 23.66 -23.02
C ARG A 230 10.25 22.99 -24.01
N ALA A 231 9.71 22.16 -24.90
CA ALA A 231 10.48 21.68 -26.04
C ALA A 231 10.95 22.90 -26.85
N GLY A 232 12.25 23.10 -26.92
CA GLY A 232 12.88 24.17 -27.71
C GLY A 232 12.81 23.86 -29.18
#